data_f7ebde9a9775ea0034af8f0dcb8136e0
#
_entry.id   f7ebde9a9775ea0034af8f0dcb8136e0
#
_cell.length_a   1.000
_cell.length_b   1.000
_cell.length_c   1.000
_cell.angle_alpha   90.00
_cell.angle_beta   90.00
_cell.angle_gamma   90.00
#
_symmetry.space_group_name_H-M   'P 1'
#
loop_
_entity.id
_entity.type
_entity.pdbx_description
1 polymer ?
#
loop_
_entity_poly.entity_id
_entity_poly.type
_entity_poly.pdbx_seq_one_letter_code
_entity_poly.pdbx_strand_id
1 'polypeptide(L)'
;ICAKLYQHYHSLGIHIYHYDGIGDETIEHVSNQQVEIGIVRIWDCYKQIYMRQFFAKKILFTPLTTVNICIMVGCGNPLFYQKKDSIPASVLADYPMVVHPNLHTGPFSDIFSRLGIPENKNRIIAGSRAIIYDTLEHTDAYYVSSDLKQGYRKIETPKNLRSFLIDGCTITSEIGWIRHEDYTLSPIAKEFIKELTWMFQEL
;
A
#
# COMPACT_ATOMS: atom_id res chain seq x y z
N ILE A 1 -4.86 14.02 -5.40
CA ILE A 1 -6.14 14.46 -4.81
C ILE A 1 -5.93 15.70 -3.94
N CYS A 2 -5.07 15.66 -2.90
CA CYS A 2 -4.88 16.78 -1.95
C CYS A 2 -4.58 18.12 -2.67
N ALA A 3 -3.70 18.14 -3.67
CA ALA A 3 -3.42 19.36 -4.43
C ALA A 3 -4.65 19.91 -5.15
N LYS A 4 -5.51 19.04 -5.70
CA LYS A 4 -6.76 19.43 -6.36
C LYS A 4 -7.75 20.03 -5.35
N LEU A 5 -7.91 19.40 -4.19
CA LEU A 5 -8.76 19.92 -3.12
C LEU A 5 -8.24 21.27 -2.60
N TYR A 6 -6.93 21.37 -2.39
CA TYR A 6 -6.33 22.65 -1.99
C TYR A 6 -6.63 23.75 -3.01
N GLN A 7 -6.43 23.50 -4.30
CA GLN A 7 -6.75 24.48 -5.37
C GLN A 7 -8.23 24.90 -5.38
N HIS A 8 -9.14 23.96 -5.06
CA HIS A 8 -10.58 24.25 -5.01
C HIS A 8 -10.98 25.08 -3.78
N TYR A 9 -10.40 24.77 -2.63
CA TYR A 9 -10.84 25.31 -1.33
C TYR A 9 -9.90 26.35 -0.73
N HIS A 10 -8.75 26.68 -1.34
CA HIS A 10 -7.73 27.54 -0.73
C HIS A 10 -8.25 28.93 -0.32
N SER A 11 -9.21 29.50 -1.06
CA SER A 11 -9.84 30.79 -0.75
C SER A 11 -10.70 30.76 0.53
N LEU A 12 -11.09 29.57 1.00
CA LEU A 12 -11.90 29.37 2.22
C LEU A 12 -11.05 29.07 3.44
N GLY A 13 -9.70 29.01 3.31
CA GLY A 13 -8.82 28.73 4.45
C GLY A 13 -8.79 27.27 4.84
N ILE A 14 -8.46 26.37 3.90
CA ILE A 14 -8.37 24.93 4.15
C ILE A 14 -7.04 24.55 4.80
N HIS A 15 -7.10 23.65 5.80
CA HIS A 15 -5.96 22.93 6.35
C HIS A 15 -6.09 21.43 6.01
N ILE A 16 -5.11 20.87 5.32
CA ILE A 16 -5.07 19.43 4.98
C ILE A 16 -3.94 18.80 5.79
N TYR A 17 -4.29 17.91 6.71
CA TYR A 17 -3.33 17.09 7.45
C TYR A 17 -3.20 15.74 6.74
N HIS A 18 -2.01 15.42 6.28
CA HIS A 18 -1.69 14.14 5.64
C HIS A 18 -0.66 13.40 6.49
N TYR A 19 -1.02 12.21 6.93
CA TYR A 19 -0.15 11.29 7.63
C TYR A 19 0.20 10.14 6.70
N ASP A 20 1.49 9.94 6.45
CA ASP A 20 1.99 8.75 5.74
C ASP A 20 2.35 7.71 6.80
N GLY A 21 1.47 6.76 7.00
CA GLY A 21 1.56 5.72 8.02
C GLY A 21 1.28 4.35 7.43
N ILE A 22 1.58 3.33 8.22
CA ILE A 22 1.22 1.95 7.94
C ILE A 22 -0.19 1.64 8.43
N GLY A 23 -0.73 0.51 7.95
CA GLY A 23 -2.10 0.12 8.21
C GLY A 23 -2.52 0.24 9.68
N ASP A 24 -1.71 -0.26 10.63
CA ASP A 24 -2.04 -0.19 12.06
C ASP A 24 -2.05 1.25 12.59
N GLU A 25 -1.09 2.09 12.21
CA GLU A 25 -1.06 3.51 12.59
C GLU A 25 -2.26 4.26 11.99
N THR A 26 -2.58 3.98 10.73
CA THR A 26 -3.76 4.56 10.07
C THR A 26 -5.05 4.16 10.79
N ILE A 27 -5.17 2.89 11.20
CA ILE A 27 -6.30 2.38 11.98
C ILE A 27 -6.41 3.10 13.32
N GLU A 28 -5.29 3.31 14.02
CA GLU A 28 -5.26 4.04 15.29
C GLU A 28 -5.67 5.51 15.11
N HIS A 29 -5.14 6.20 14.11
CA HIS A 29 -5.51 7.59 13.85
C HIS A 29 -7.01 7.76 13.56
N VAL A 30 -7.61 6.83 12.79
CA VAL A 30 -9.05 6.83 12.52
C VAL A 30 -9.84 6.48 13.79
N SER A 31 -9.43 5.45 14.53
CA SER A 31 -10.09 5.01 15.76
C SER A 31 -10.12 6.13 16.83
N ASN A 32 -9.01 6.86 16.96
CA ASN A 32 -8.88 7.99 17.86
C ASN A 32 -9.47 9.31 17.31
N GLN A 33 -10.12 9.26 16.15
CA GLN A 33 -10.74 10.40 15.46
C GLN A 33 -9.75 11.57 15.20
N GLN A 34 -8.48 11.25 15.04
CA GLN A 34 -7.43 12.22 14.68
C GLN A 34 -7.48 12.59 13.20
N VAL A 35 -8.03 11.69 12.38
CA VAL A 35 -8.29 11.89 10.95
C VAL A 35 -9.70 11.41 10.61
N GLU A 36 -10.31 12.04 9.61
CA GLU A 36 -11.66 11.65 9.14
C GLU A 36 -11.65 10.36 8.33
N ILE A 37 -10.58 10.15 7.55
CA ILE A 37 -10.45 9.06 6.58
C ILE A 37 -9.06 8.46 6.68
N GLY A 38 -8.98 7.14 6.62
CA GLY A 38 -7.75 6.40 6.40
C GLY A 38 -7.83 5.60 5.09
N ILE A 39 -6.74 5.53 4.34
CA ILE A 39 -6.62 4.61 3.21
C ILE A 39 -5.79 3.42 3.68
N VAL A 40 -6.32 2.23 3.52
CA VAL A 40 -5.68 1.01 3.98
C VAL A 40 -5.62 -0.04 2.88
N ARG A 41 -4.62 -0.89 2.98
CA ARG A 41 -4.51 -2.13 2.20
C ARG A 41 -4.62 -3.29 3.17
N ILE A 42 -5.54 -4.19 2.93
CA ILE A 42 -5.73 -5.41 3.71
C ILE A 42 -5.45 -6.63 2.84
N TRP A 43 -4.64 -7.55 3.36
CA TRP A 43 -4.34 -8.81 2.68
C TRP A 43 -5.55 -9.74 2.81
N ASP A 44 -5.94 -10.40 1.72
CA ASP A 44 -7.07 -11.34 1.72
C ASP A 44 -6.88 -12.47 2.73
N CYS A 45 -5.66 -12.99 2.84
CA CYS A 45 -5.31 -14.07 3.78
C CYS A 45 -5.41 -13.66 5.27
N TYR A 46 -5.47 -12.34 5.56
CA TYR A 46 -5.67 -11.80 6.91
C TYR A 46 -6.98 -11.03 7.08
N LYS A 47 -7.87 -11.06 6.10
CA LYS A 47 -9.09 -10.27 6.09
C LYS A 47 -9.91 -10.41 7.39
N GLN A 48 -10.03 -11.62 7.93
CA GLN A 48 -10.76 -11.85 9.17
C GLN A 48 -10.13 -11.14 10.39
N ILE A 49 -8.79 -11.04 10.42
CA ILE A 49 -8.08 -10.35 11.51
C ILE A 49 -8.39 -8.85 11.43
N TYR A 50 -8.29 -8.26 10.24
CA TYR A 50 -8.64 -6.85 10.03
C TYR A 50 -10.09 -6.56 10.36
N MET A 51 -11.04 -7.41 9.94
CA MET A 51 -12.46 -7.19 10.23
C MET A 51 -12.75 -7.24 11.73
N ARG A 52 -12.12 -8.14 12.50
CA ARG A 52 -12.23 -8.16 13.96
C ARG A 52 -11.65 -6.89 14.60
N GLN A 53 -10.50 -6.43 14.13
CA GLN A 53 -9.88 -5.21 14.59
C GLN A 53 -10.76 -3.98 14.30
N PHE A 54 -11.31 -3.89 13.09
CA PHE A 54 -12.23 -2.82 12.71
C PHE A 54 -13.47 -2.81 13.57
N PHE A 55 -14.09 -3.96 13.77
CA PHE A 55 -15.26 -4.08 14.65
C PHE A 55 -14.95 -3.61 16.08
N ALA A 56 -13.85 -4.07 16.68
CA ALA A 56 -13.45 -3.70 18.02
C ALA A 56 -13.17 -2.19 18.19
N LYS A 57 -12.77 -1.52 17.11
CA LYS A 57 -12.41 -0.09 17.06
C LYS A 57 -13.49 0.79 16.44
N LYS A 58 -14.69 0.26 16.20
CA LYS A 58 -15.81 0.98 15.58
C LYS A 58 -15.45 1.61 14.23
N ILE A 59 -14.72 0.88 13.42
CA ILE A 59 -14.25 1.31 12.09
C ILE A 59 -15.12 0.67 11.02
N LEU A 60 -15.58 1.47 10.09
CA LEU A 60 -16.23 1.04 8.85
C LEU A 60 -15.20 1.02 7.73
N PHE A 61 -15.13 -0.09 7.02
CA PHE A 61 -14.27 -0.28 5.85
C PHE A 61 -15.11 -0.30 4.58
N THR A 62 -14.71 0.48 3.58
CA THR A 62 -15.31 0.49 2.25
C THR A 62 -14.24 0.10 1.22
N PRO A 63 -14.36 -1.07 0.58
CA PRO A 63 -13.42 -1.49 -0.44
C PRO A 63 -13.53 -0.61 -1.70
N LEU A 64 -12.40 -0.36 -2.34
CA LEU A 64 -12.29 0.35 -3.63
C LEU A 64 -11.92 -0.62 -4.75
N THR A 65 -10.94 -1.48 -4.50
CA THR A 65 -10.44 -2.41 -5.51
C THR A 65 -9.67 -3.56 -4.89
N THR A 66 -9.52 -4.64 -5.65
CA THR A 66 -8.63 -5.77 -5.35
C THR A 66 -7.43 -5.73 -6.27
N VAL A 67 -6.23 -5.94 -5.73
CA VAL A 67 -4.97 -5.87 -6.45
C VAL A 67 -4.13 -7.12 -6.21
N ASN A 68 -3.36 -7.51 -7.22
CA ASN A 68 -2.37 -8.57 -7.09
C ASN A 68 -1.16 -8.08 -6.29
N ILE A 69 -0.45 -9.01 -5.69
CA ILE A 69 0.82 -8.72 -5.04
C ILE A 69 1.92 -8.74 -6.09
N CYS A 70 2.83 -7.80 -5.99
CA CYS A 70 3.97 -7.71 -6.89
C CYS A 70 5.28 -7.49 -6.13
N ILE A 71 6.37 -7.80 -6.80
CA ILE A 71 7.73 -7.49 -6.39
C ILE A 71 8.15 -6.22 -7.13
N MET A 72 8.58 -5.22 -6.38
CA MET A 72 9.10 -3.98 -6.94
C MET A 72 10.62 -3.96 -6.78
N VAL A 73 11.32 -3.61 -7.86
CA VAL A 73 12.77 -3.44 -7.90
C VAL A 73 13.13 -2.14 -8.60
N GLY A 74 14.30 -1.61 -8.31
CA GLY A 74 14.88 -0.47 -9.01
C GLY A 74 15.90 -0.88 -10.07
N CYS A 75 16.43 0.12 -10.79
CA CYS A 75 17.42 -0.08 -11.85
C CYS A 75 18.76 -0.67 -11.37
N GLY A 76 19.05 -0.64 -10.06
CA GLY A 76 20.20 -1.31 -9.47
C GLY A 76 20.07 -2.85 -9.39
N ASN A 77 18.86 -3.38 -9.51
CA ASN A 77 18.60 -4.82 -9.47
C ASN A 77 18.61 -5.43 -10.88
N PRO A 78 19.35 -6.54 -11.13
CA PRO A 78 19.39 -7.19 -12.42
C PRO A 78 18.02 -7.62 -12.99
N LEU A 79 17.03 -7.89 -12.12
CA LEU A 79 15.67 -8.21 -12.54
C LEU A 79 15.00 -7.07 -13.29
N PHE A 80 15.39 -5.81 -13.04
CA PHE A 80 14.82 -4.63 -13.68
C PHE A 80 14.87 -4.71 -15.22
N TYR A 81 15.93 -5.33 -15.77
CA TYR A 81 16.16 -5.42 -17.20
C TYR A 81 15.56 -6.67 -17.86
N GLN A 82 14.90 -7.54 -17.11
CA GLN A 82 14.24 -8.72 -17.66
C GLN A 82 13.04 -8.34 -18.52
N LYS A 83 12.72 -9.15 -19.53
CA LYS A 83 11.57 -8.90 -20.41
C LYS A 83 10.25 -9.47 -19.87
N LYS A 84 10.30 -10.35 -18.85
CA LYS A 84 9.11 -10.98 -18.27
C LYS A 84 8.38 -10.03 -17.33
N ASP A 85 7.08 -10.20 -17.18
CA ASP A 85 6.24 -9.44 -16.25
C ASP A 85 5.97 -10.22 -14.95
N SER A 86 6.43 -11.47 -14.86
CA SER A 86 6.35 -12.28 -13.64
C SER A 86 7.68 -13.01 -13.39
N ILE A 87 7.90 -13.36 -12.12
CA ILE A 87 9.10 -14.06 -11.66
C ILE A 87 8.76 -15.13 -10.63
N PRO A 88 9.47 -16.25 -10.58
CA PRO A 88 9.34 -17.20 -9.47
C PRO A 88 9.90 -16.59 -8.18
N ALA A 89 9.21 -16.81 -7.06
CA ALA A 89 9.62 -16.27 -5.75
C ALA A 89 11.05 -16.71 -5.35
N SER A 90 11.52 -17.87 -5.83
CA SER A 90 12.84 -18.42 -5.51
C SER A 90 14.02 -17.53 -5.93
N VAL A 91 13.88 -16.73 -7.00
CA VAL A 91 14.96 -15.84 -7.45
C VAL A 91 15.23 -14.70 -6.46
N LEU A 92 14.30 -14.43 -5.54
CA LEU A 92 14.43 -13.38 -4.56
C LEU A 92 15.39 -13.73 -3.41
N ALA A 93 15.80 -14.98 -3.29
CA ALA A 93 16.77 -15.43 -2.29
C ALA A 93 18.13 -14.72 -2.42
N ASP A 94 18.48 -14.29 -3.63
CA ASP A 94 19.77 -13.69 -3.95
C ASP A 94 19.85 -12.19 -3.66
N TYR A 95 18.71 -11.54 -3.35
CA TYR A 95 18.61 -10.08 -3.23
C TYR A 95 18.18 -9.66 -1.82
N PRO A 96 18.69 -8.54 -1.31
CA PRO A 96 18.20 -7.97 -0.05
C PRO A 96 16.73 -7.59 -0.14
N MET A 97 15.99 -7.74 0.97
CA MET A 97 14.57 -7.35 1.03
C MET A 97 14.41 -6.05 1.81
N VAL A 98 13.75 -5.06 1.22
CA VAL A 98 13.24 -3.91 1.96
C VAL A 98 11.92 -4.31 2.61
N VAL A 99 11.81 -4.12 3.93
CA VAL A 99 10.66 -4.55 4.72
C VAL A 99 10.12 -3.39 5.53
N HIS A 100 8.81 -3.26 5.53
CA HIS A 100 8.16 -2.31 6.43
C HIS A 100 8.24 -2.83 7.89
N PRO A 101 8.46 -1.97 8.91
CA PRO A 101 8.62 -2.38 10.31
C PRO A 101 7.55 -3.36 10.83
N ASN A 102 6.27 -3.12 10.54
CA ASN A 102 5.17 -3.98 10.98
C ASN A 102 5.07 -5.34 10.25
N LEU A 103 5.76 -5.51 9.12
CA LEU A 103 5.90 -6.80 8.44
C LEU A 103 7.20 -7.51 8.81
N HIS A 104 8.14 -6.80 9.47
CA HIS A 104 9.35 -7.39 9.99
C HIS A 104 9.08 -8.17 11.29
N THR A 105 8.32 -7.55 12.18
CA THR A 105 7.86 -8.15 13.44
C THR A 105 6.38 -7.85 13.63
N GLY A 106 5.60 -8.81 14.06
CA GLY A 106 4.18 -8.59 14.31
C GLY A 106 3.29 -9.67 13.70
N PRO A 107 1.95 -9.49 13.77
CA PRO A 107 0.98 -10.53 13.42
C PRO A 107 0.95 -10.89 11.92
N PHE A 108 1.57 -10.08 11.07
CA PHE A 108 1.60 -10.27 9.61
C PHE A 108 2.99 -10.63 9.09
N SER A 109 3.96 -10.95 9.96
CA SER A 109 5.35 -11.21 9.57
C SER A 109 5.53 -12.51 8.77
N ASP A 110 4.57 -13.43 8.80
CA ASP A 110 4.56 -14.67 8.01
C ASP A 110 4.09 -14.45 6.55
N ILE A 111 3.74 -13.22 6.15
CA ILE A 111 3.27 -12.94 4.78
C ILE A 111 4.28 -13.36 3.72
N PHE A 112 5.56 -13.12 3.96
CA PHE A 112 6.60 -13.48 2.98
C PHE A 112 6.68 -14.98 2.74
N SER A 113 6.55 -15.79 3.79
CA SER A 113 6.46 -17.24 3.70
C SER A 113 5.21 -17.69 2.93
N ARG A 114 4.07 -17.03 3.17
CA ARG A 114 2.82 -17.31 2.44
C ARG A 114 2.93 -16.99 0.95
N LEU A 115 3.70 -15.98 0.59
CA LEU A 115 4.01 -15.62 -0.79
C LEU A 115 5.05 -16.53 -1.45
N GLY A 116 5.56 -17.53 -0.72
CA GLY A 116 6.63 -18.42 -1.20
C GLY A 116 7.99 -17.75 -1.31
N ILE A 117 8.15 -16.55 -0.72
CA ILE A 117 9.41 -15.81 -0.73
C ILE A 117 10.39 -16.48 0.25
N PRO A 118 11.58 -16.88 -0.19
CA PRO A 118 12.58 -17.50 0.66
C PRO A 118 12.99 -16.57 1.80
N GLU A 119 13.41 -17.17 2.93
CA GLU A 119 13.98 -16.40 4.02
C GLU A 119 15.26 -15.70 3.55
N ASN A 120 15.33 -14.39 3.74
CA ASN A 120 16.48 -13.60 3.34
C ASN A 120 17.24 -13.10 4.57
N LYS A 121 18.58 -13.29 4.56
CA LYS A 121 19.46 -12.84 5.64
C LYS A 121 19.64 -11.33 5.65
N ASN A 122 19.56 -10.68 4.50
CA ASN A 122 19.78 -9.25 4.35
C ASN A 122 18.43 -8.54 4.25
N ARG A 123 18.10 -7.74 5.27
CA ARG A 123 16.86 -6.95 5.34
C ARG A 123 17.17 -5.49 5.63
N ILE A 124 16.51 -4.61 4.92
CA ILE A 124 16.53 -3.16 5.16
C ILE A 124 15.16 -2.79 5.71
N ILE A 125 15.11 -2.31 6.95
CA ILE A 125 13.84 -1.94 7.59
C ILE A 125 13.58 -0.46 7.34
N ALA A 126 12.54 -0.15 6.58
CA ALA A 126 12.19 1.21 6.17
C ALA A 126 10.69 1.45 6.26
N GLY A 127 10.27 2.51 6.97
CA GLY A 127 8.86 2.91 7.15
C GLY A 127 8.39 3.99 6.18
N SER A 128 9.30 4.70 5.53
CA SER A 128 8.96 5.77 4.59
C SER A 128 9.03 5.28 3.15
N ARG A 129 8.00 5.60 2.36
CA ARG A 129 7.97 5.29 0.92
C ARG A 129 9.13 5.93 0.17
N ALA A 130 9.52 7.15 0.54
CA ALA A 130 10.66 7.85 -0.07
C ALA A 130 11.96 7.06 0.15
N ILE A 131 12.21 6.58 1.37
CA ILE A 131 13.40 5.76 1.68
C ILE A 131 13.35 4.41 0.96
N ILE A 132 12.17 3.78 0.89
CA ILE A 132 11.99 2.52 0.14
C ILE A 132 12.37 2.71 -1.32
N TYR A 133 11.84 3.74 -1.99
CA TYR A 133 12.10 4.00 -3.40
C TYR A 133 13.56 4.37 -3.65
N ASP A 134 14.16 5.23 -2.83
CA ASP A 134 15.57 5.57 -2.90
C ASP A 134 16.47 4.34 -2.74
N THR A 135 16.14 3.48 -1.77
CA THR A 135 16.86 2.20 -1.57
C THR A 135 16.78 1.30 -2.79
N LEU A 136 15.57 1.12 -3.37
CA LEU A 136 15.39 0.29 -4.56
C LEU A 136 16.13 0.86 -5.77
N GLU A 137 16.18 2.17 -5.93
CA GLU A 137 16.83 2.83 -7.04
C GLU A 137 18.36 2.67 -7.01
N HIS A 138 18.96 2.64 -5.80
CA HIS A 138 20.40 2.65 -5.61
C HIS A 138 21.01 1.30 -5.19
N THR A 139 20.18 0.25 -5.03
CA THR A 139 20.64 -1.08 -4.62
C THR A 139 20.01 -2.18 -5.47
N ASP A 140 20.45 -3.40 -5.27
CA ASP A 140 19.83 -4.61 -5.83
C ASP A 140 18.64 -5.13 -5.00
N ALA A 141 18.17 -4.39 -4.01
CA ALA A 141 17.08 -4.80 -3.14
C ALA A 141 15.73 -4.87 -3.87
N TYR A 142 14.80 -5.61 -3.27
CA TYR A 142 13.40 -5.67 -3.70
C TYR A 142 12.44 -5.31 -2.56
N TYR A 143 11.22 -4.95 -2.94
CA TYR A 143 10.13 -4.64 -2.02
C TYR A 143 8.84 -5.34 -2.45
N VAL A 144 8.08 -5.89 -1.48
CA VAL A 144 6.77 -6.49 -1.74
C VAL A 144 5.71 -5.39 -1.75
N SER A 145 5.09 -5.19 -2.90
CA SER A 145 4.12 -4.11 -3.16
C SER A 145 2.80 -4.66 -3.73
N SER A 146 1.94 -3.77 -4.16
CA SER A 146 0.71 -4.08 -4.89
C SER A 146 0.83 -3.63 -6.33
N ASP A 147 0.33 -4.45 -7.26
CA ASP A 147 0.30 -4.09 -8.67
C ASP A 147 -0.85 -3.12 -8.96
N LEU A 148 -0.47 -1.86 -9.18
CA LEU A 148 -1.41 -0.78 -9.52
C LEU A 148 -1.36 -0.41 -11.01
N LYS A 149 -0.71 -1.22 -11.85
CA LYS A 149 -0.53 -0.90 -13.28
C LYS A 149 -1.76 -1.16 -14.13
N GLN A 150 -2.63 -2.07 -13.71
CA GLN A 150 -3.78 -2.47 -14.51
C GLN A 150 -5.05 -1.71 -14.05
N GLY A 151 -5.63 -0.94 -14.96
CA GLY A 151 -6.98 -0.44 -14.82
C GLY A 151 -7.17 0.85 -14.02
N TYR A 152 -6.10 1.48 -13.51
CA TYR A 152 -6.26 2.67 -12.66
C TYR A 152 -5.90 3.96 -13.36
N ARG A 153 -6.78 4.96 -13.24
CA ARG A 153 -6.56 6.27 -13.81
C ARG A 153 -5.43 6.99 -13.08
N LYS A 154 -4.37 7.37 -13.81
CA LYS A 154 -3.30 8.26 -13.33
C LYS A 154 -2.40 7.75 -12.20
N ILE A 155 -2.30 6.42 -12.00
CA ILE A 155 -1.27 5.87 -11.10
C ILE A 155 -0.06 5.47 -11.96
N GLU A 156 0.98 6.30 -11.94
CA GLU A 156 2.22 6.05 -12.66
C GLU A 156 3.25 5.44 -11.72
N THR A 157 3.86 4.34 -12.15
CA THR A 157 5.06 3.81 -11.50
C THR A 157 6.24 4.70 -11.87
N PRO A 158 7.10 5.11 -10.92
CA PRO A 158 8.31 5.84 -11.24
C PRO A 158 9.14 5.10 -12.30
N LYS A 159 9.70 5.84 -13.25
CA LYS A 159 10.42 5.26 -14.41
C LYS A 159 11.62 4.36 -14.02
N ASN A 160 12.21 4.62 -12.86
CA ASN A 160 13.36 3.88 -12.32
C ASN A 160 12.94 2.67 -11.47
N LEU A 161 11.63 2.40 -11.35
CA LEU A 161 11.09 1.25 -10.65
C LEU A 161 10.32 0.35 -11.60
N ARG A 162 10.36 -0.94 -11.34
CA ARG A 162 9.63 -1.96 -12.08
C ARG A 162 8.99 -2.96 -11.14
N SER A 163 7.80 -3.44 -11.51
CA SER A 163 7.07 -4.43 -10.74
C SER A 163 6.92 -5.72 -11.53
N PHE A 164 6.96 -6.85 -10.83
CA PHE A 164 6.76 -8.20 -11.34
C PHE A 164 5.70 -8.90 -10.51
N LEU A 165 4.81 -9.63 -11.15
CA LEU A 165 3.96 -10.59 -10.45
C LEU A 165 4.80 -11.77 -9.95
N ILE A 166 4.32 -12.44 -8.91
CA ILE A 166 4.95 -13.67 -8.40
C ILE A 166 4.27 -14.85 -9.08
N ASP A 167 5.06 -15.71 -9.75
CA ASP A 167 4.55 -16.89 -10.44
C ASP A 167 3.73 -17.78 -9.49
N GLY A 168 2.49 -18.08 -9.88
CA GLY A 168 1.57 -18.93 -9.10
C GLY A 168 1.04 -18.33 -7.81
N CYS A 169 1.30 -17.05 -7.52
CA CYS A 169 0.74 -16.38 -6.35
C CYS A 169 -0.76 -16.12 -6.55
N THR A 170 -1.57 -16.60 -5.62
CA THR A 170 -3.02 -16.36 -5.57
C THR A 170 -3.43 -15.37 -4.50
N ILE A 171 -2.50 -14.93 -3.67
CA ILE A 171 -2.77 -13.96 -2.61
C ILE A 171 -2.97 -12.59 -3.23
N THR A 172 -4.06 -11.95 -2.84
CA THR A 172 -4.42 -10.58 -3.25
C THR A 172 -4.51 -9.65 -2.04
N SER A 173 -4.74 -8.39 -2.29
CA SER A 173 -5.11 -7.44 -1.25
C SER A 173 -6.23 -6.53 -1.72
N GLU A 174 -7.08 -6.11 -0.79
CA GLU A 174 -8.08 -5.07 -1.02
C GLU A 174 -7.51 -3.72 -0.60
N ILE A 175 -7.61 -2.75 -1.48
CA ILE A 175 -7.39 -1.34 -1.15
C ILE A 175 -8.75 -0.73 -0.89
N GLY A 176 -8.88 -0.01 0.20
CA GLY A 176 -10.11 0.65 0.57
C GLY A 176 -9.86 1.82 1.51
N TRP A 177 -10.94 2.45 1.91
CA TRP A 177 -10.87 3.50 2.90
C TRP A 177 -11.66 3.14 4.15
N ILE A 178 -11.22 3.69 5.28
CA ILE A 178 -11.82 3.49 6.60
C ILE A 178 -12.22 4.82 7.21
N ARG A 179 -13.27 4.80 8.04
CA ARG A 179 -13.68 5.89 8.93
C ARG A 179 -14.19 5.35 10.25
N HIS A 180 -14.22 6.17 11.28
CA HIS A 180 -14.92 5.83 12.50
C HIS A 180 -16.44 5.87 12.27
N GLU A 181 -17.21 4.92 12.82
CA GLU A 181 -18.66 4.82 12.59
C GLU A 181 -19.44 6.04 13.07
N ASP A 182 -19.03 6.60 14.23
CA ASP A 182 -19.69 7.76 14.85
C ASP A 182 -19.24 9.10 14.22
N TYR A 183 -18.30 9.09 13.27
CA TYR A 183 -17.77 10.32 12.68
C TYR A 183 -18.58 10.75 11.46
N THR A 184 -19.08 11.99 11.48
CA THR A 184 -19.74 12.60 10.31
C THR A 184 -18.69 13.23 9.40
N LEU A 185 -18.54 12.69 8.20
CA LEU A 185 -17.58 13.21 7.22
C LEU A 185 -17.89 14.64 6.78
N SER A 186 -16.88 15.49 6.78
CA SER A 186 -16.96 16.84 6.23
C SER A 186 -17.26 16.83 4.71
N PRO A 187 -17.74 17.95 4.14
CA PRO A 187 -17.91 18.08 2.70
C PRO A 187 -16.61 17.82 1.93
N ILE A 188 -15.47 18.24 2.45
CA ILE A 188 -14.14 18.04 1.85
C ILE A 188 -13.76 16.57 1.87
N ALA A 189 -14.01 15.86 2.98
CA ALA A 189 -13.77 14.43 3.08
C ALA A 189 -14.62 13.64 2.10
N LYS A 190 -15.89 14.02 1.90
CA LYS A 190 -16.78 13.40 0.91
C LYS A 190 -16.27 13.61 -0.52
N GLU A 191 -15.78 14.80 -0.83
CA GLU A 191 -15.19 15.08 -2.15
C GLU A 191 -13.88 14.31 -2.35
N PHE A 192 -13.04 14.20 -1.32
CA PHE A 192 -11.84 13.36 -1.35
C PHE A 192 -12.19 11.90 -1.69
N ILE A 193 -13.20 11.33 -1.04
CA ILE A 193 -13.66 9.95 -1.30
C ILE A 193 -14.17 9.82 -2.74
N LYS A 194 -14.91 10.79 -3.25
CA LYS A 194 -15.40 10.80 -4.62
C LYS A 194 -14.24 10.76 -5.63
N GLU A 195 -13.23 11.62 -5.45
CA GLU A 195 -12.03 11.64 -6.29
C GLU A 195 -11.23 10.35 -6.17
N LEU A 196 -11.08 9.82 -4.94
CA LEU A 196 -10.41 8.56 -4.69
C LEU A 196 -11.13 7.40 -5.39
N THR A 197 -12.44 7.30 -5.25
CA THR A 197 -13.26 6.28 -5.91
C THR A 197 -13.12 6.37 -7.43
N TRP A 198 -13.14 7.59 -7.98
CA TRP A 198 -12.94 7.79 -9.42
C TRP A 198 -11.57 7.30 -9.91
N MET A 199 -10.50 7.46 -9.11
CA MET A 199 -9.16 6.97 -9.46
C MET A 199 -9.10 5.43 -9.57
N PHE A 200 -9.93 4.73 -8.79
CA PHE A 200 -9.97 3.26 -8.75
C PHE A 200 -11.10 2.65 -9.61
N GLN A 201 -11.89 3.45 -10.31
CA GLN A 201 -12.81 2.94 -11.31
C GLN A 201 -12.04 2.46 -12.54
N GLU A 202 -12.37 1.26 -13.00
CA GLU A 202 -11.83 0.72 -14.26
C GLU A 202 -12.13 1.63 -15.44
N LEU A 203 -11.19 1.70 -16.38
CA LEU A 203 -11.35 2.43 -17.65
C LEU A 203 -12.25 1.65 -18.60
#